data_c523cf792941ecd35e47f6e6d8e36975
#
_entry.id   c523cf792941ecd35e47f6e6d8e36975
#
_cell.length_a   1.000
_cell.length_b   1.000
_cell.length_c   1.000
_cell.angle_alpha   90.00
_cell.angle_beta   90.00
_cell.angle_gamma   90.00
#
_symmetry.space_group_name_H-M   'P 1'
#
loop_
_entity.id
_entity.type
_entity.pdbx_description
1 polymer ?
#
loop_
_entity_poly.entity_id
_entity_poly.type
_entity_poly.pdbx_seq_one_letter_code
_entity_poly.pdbx_strand_id
1 'polypeptide(L)'
;MDKKVHPFVGRKVQLAELRRIINSDRPEFIAVYGRRRVGKTVLIKEAAGNNFAFFFTAANNVSKTEQLTNFILRLKKYSGNDNIKVPKSWFEAFSLLGDYLDSLPKDKNKVVFIDELPWADTPKSGFLGAFENFWNTRCAGNNDIKLIACGSATSWIINKIINNRGGLHNRLTHQFVVEPFTLQEAKEYFQAYGFRLSEEKITEIYMIMGGIPYYFSLLDKSESVARNIDRLFFSKTGALKNEFEKLYAALFHSPGMHLDVVRVLAKKSIGLTRQEIIDKLKITSNGSFSAVLRELEECGFIRAYLPFKTSQKNNSTGILYQLLDLYSLFYLRFVENNNYYDTDFWTSNYRDPQLNIWRGLAFEKLCLWHIPQIKEALGISGISSRICAWQGKNEEGEKAQIDLLIDRRDDVVNICELKYYAGEYSITKKYASELEHKIDVFLQATKTRKTPVLTFVTSGGIKNNQYRDMVQKEIVLSQLFR
;
A
#
# COMPACT_ATOMS: atom_id res chain seq x y z
N MET A 1 18.02 18.60 -26.95
CA MET A 1 18.10 17.73 -25.75
C MET A 1 16.85 16.87 -25.73
N ASP A 2 16.96 15.63 -26.15
CA ASP A 2 15.86 14.67 -26.08
C ASP A 2 15.41 14.53 -24.62
N LYS A 3 14.16 14.87 -24.36
CA LYS A 3 13.55 14.56 -23.07
C LYS A 3 13.63 13.03 -22.93
N LYS A 4 14.52 12.53 -22.07
CA LYS A 4 14.50 11.12 -21.67
C LYS A 4 13.09 10.82 -21.19
N VAL A 5 12.29 10.20 -22.04
CA VAL A 5 10.98 9.69 -21.68
C VAL A 5 11.26 8.60 -20.68
N HIS A 6 10.96 8.85 -19.41
CA HIS A 6 11.08 7.83 -18.36
C HIS A 6 10.07 6.71 -18.69
N PRO A 7 10.53 5.46 -18.87
CA PRO A 7 9.63 4.38 -19.24
C PRO A 7 8.61 4.12 -18.11
N PHE A 8 7.37 3.82 -18.51
CA PHE A 8 6.37 3.29 -17.58
C PHE A 8 6.77 1.85 -17.21
N VAL A 9 6.73 1.53 -15.91
CA VAL A 9 7.18 0.24 -15.39
C VAL A 9 6.12 -0.38 -14.50
N GLY A 10 6.04 -1.71 -14.54
CA GLY A 10 5.13 -2.49 -13.70
C GLY A 10 3.67 -2.37 -14.12
N ARG A 11 2.77 -2.85 -13.25
CA ARG A 11 1.31 -2.69 -13.36
C ARG A 11 0.71 -3.13 -14.68
N LYS A 12 1.30 -4.13 -15.33
CA LYS A 12 0.94 -4.57 -16.69
C LYS A 12 -0.54 -4.97 -16.78
N VAL A 13 -1.04 -5.66 -15.75
CA VAL A 13 -2.43 -6.11 -15.69
C VAL A 13 -3.38 -4.92 -15.53
N GLN A 14 -3.12 -4.04 -14.57
CA GLN A 14 -3.95 -2.84 -14.34
C GLN A 14 -3.93 -1.90 -15.55
N LEU A 15 -2.76 -1.73 -16.19
CA LEU A 15 -2.64 -0.91 -17.38
C LEU A 15 -3.46 -1.46 -18.56
N ALA A 16 -3.36 -2.77 -18.81
CA ALA A 16 -4.09 -3.43 -19.88
C ALA A 16 -5.62 -3.34 -19.63
N GLU A 17 -6.05 -3.58 -18.40
CA GLU A 17 -7.46 -3.49 -18.03
C GLU A 17 -7.98 -2.05 -18.14
N LEU A 18 -7.26 -1.07 -17.63
CA LEU A 18 -7.66 0.33 -17.70
C LEU A 18 -7.73 0.82 -19.18
N ARG A 19 -6.79 0.40 -20.02
CA ARG A 19 -6.84 0.67 -21.48
C ARG A 19 -8.08 0.05 -22.13
N ARG A 20 -8.42 -1.19 -21.78
CA ARG A 20 -9.63 -1.88 -22.28
C ARG A 20 -10.90 -1.11 -21.90
N ILE A 21 -10.99 -0.64 -20.65
CA ILE A 21 -12.14 0.11 -20.13
C ILE A 21 -12.23 1.49 -20.80
N ILE A 22 -11.13 2.20 -20.94
CA ILE A 22 -11.09 3.51 -21.64
C ILE A 22 -11.57 3.39 -23.10
N ASN A 23 -11.33 2.25 -23.74
CA ASN A 23 -11.72 2.00 -25.13
C ASN A 23 -13.06 1.24 -25.26
N SER A 24 -13.84 1.10 -24.20
CA SER A 24 -15.18 0.47 -24.26
C SER A 24 -16.19 1.34 -25.00
N ASP A 25 -17.29 0.75 -25.40
CA ASP A 25 -18.40 1.38 -26.13
C ASP A 25 -19.57 1.82 -25.23
N ARG A 26 -19.31 1.95 -23.93
CA ARG A 26 -20.30 2.34 -22.90
C ARG A 26 -19.74 3.42 -21.98
N PRO A 27 -20.61 4.18 -21.29
CA PRO A 27 -20.14 5.15 -20.30
C PRO A 27 -19.44 4.44 -19.16
N GLU A 28 -18.29 4.95 -18.73
CA GLU A 28 -17.53 4.35 -17.65
C GLU A 28 -17.26 5.37 -16.54
N PHE A 29 -17.53 4.95 -15.31
CA PHE A 29 -17.14 5.67 -14.11
C PHE A 29 -16.12 4.83 -13.33
N ILE A 30 -14.89 5.31 -13.30
CA ILE A 30 -13.72 4.59 -12.79
C ILE A 30 -13.17 5.30 -11.55
N ALA A 31 -13.05 4.59 -10.44
CA ALA A 31 -12.32 5.09 -9.27
C ALA A 31 -10.92 4.49 -9.23
N VAL A 32 -9.89 5.34 -9.12
CA VAL A 32 -8.49 4.93 -8.95
C VAL A 32 -7.97 5.49 -7.64
N TYR A 33 -7.64 4.63 -6.69
CA TYR A 33 -7.24 5.06 -5.37
C TYR A 33 -6.09 4.21 -4.82
N GLY A 34 -5.56 4.61 -3.70
CA GLY A 34 -4.43 3.98 -3.04
C GLY A 34 -3.47 5.04 -2.48
N ARG A 35 -2.45 4.58 -1.80
CA ARG A 35 -1.50 5.41 -1.09
C ARG A 35 -0.91 6.54 -1.95
N ARG A 36 -0.54 7.64 -1.31
CA ARG A 36 0.20 8.72 -1.97
C ARG A 36 1.53 8.22 -2.55
N ARG A 37 1.92 8.75 -3.74
CA ARG A 37 3.22 8.46 -4.41
C ARG A 37 3.38 7.06 -4.99
N VAL A 38 2.34 6.25 -5.03
CA VAL A 38 2.36 4.92 -5.68
C VAL A 38 2.24 4.96 -7.21
N GLY A 39 2.00 6.14 -7.82
CA GLY A 39 1.97 6.28 -9.27
C GLY A 39 0.58 6.23 -9.92
N LYS A 40 -0.52 6.50 -9.18
CA LYS A 40 -1.89 6.53 -9.71
C LYS A 40 -2.05 7.39 -10.97
N THR A 41 -1.66 8.67 -10.86
CA THR A 41 -1.73 9.64 -11.96
C THR A 41 -0.90 9.20 -13.15
N VAL A 42 0.25 8.58 -12.93
CA VAL A 42 1.13 8.05 -13.99
C VAL A 42 0.46 6.89 -14.72
N LEU A 43 -0.15 5.95 -13.99
CA LEU A 43 -0.91 4.83 -14.56
C LEU A 43 -2.06 5.33 -15.45
N ILE A 44 -2.84 6.30 -14.98
CA ILE A 44 -3.97 6.85 -15.72
C ILE A 44 -3.49 7.56 -17.00
N LYS A 45 -2.43 8.38 -16.90
CA LYS A 45 -1.83 9.08 -18.05
C LYS A 45 -1.29 8.09 -19.07
N GLU A 46 -0.63 7.04 -18.65
CA GLU A 46 -0.12 5.99 -19.54
C GLU A 46 -1.26 5.21 -20.22
N ALA A 47 -2.33 4.90 -19.48
CA ALA A 47 -3.49 4.20 -20.03
C ALA A 47 -4.23 5.04 -21.08
N ALA A 48 -4.40 6.33 -20.83
CA ALA A 48 -5.08 7.27 -21.74
C ALA A 48 -4.16 7.80 -22.86
N GLY A 49 -2.89 7.39 -22.90
CA GLY A 49 -1.91 7.94 -23.86
C GLY A 49 -1.73 9.46 -23.75
N ASN A 50 -1.91 10.04 -22.57
CA ASN A 50 -1.99 11.49 -22.31
C ASN A 50 -3.07 12.24 -23.11
N ASN A 51 -4.02 11.53 -23.70
CA ASN A 51 -5.12 12.10 -24.48
C ASN A 51 -6.37 12.22 -23.61
N PHE A 52 -6.61 13.41 -23.06
CA PHE A 52 -7.76 13.71 -22.19
C PHE A 52 -8.65 14.75 -22.90
N ALA A 53 -9.96 14.50 -22.89
CA ALA A 53 -10.94 15.53 -23.21
C ALA A 53 -10.95 16.62 -22.14
N PHE A 54 -10.71 16.24 -20.89
CA PHE A 54 -10.51 17.18 -19.79
C PHE A 54 -9.69 16.55 -18.67
N PHE A 55 -8.71 17.29 -18.16
CA PHE A 55 -7.90 16.88 -17.02
C PHE A 55 -7.78 18.02 -16.01
N PHE A 56 -8.23 17.76 -14.79
CA PHE A 56 -8.18 18.69 -13.67
C PHE A 56 -7.57 18.01 -12.45
N THR A 57 -6.66 18.70 -11.77
CA THR A 57 -6.13 18.30 -10.47
C THR A 57 -6.60 19.30 -9.43
N ALA A 58 -7.33 18.82 -8.42
CA ALA A 58 -7.75 19.66 -7.30
C ALA A 58 -6.54 20.11 -6.47
N ALA A 59 -6.62 21.30 -5.91
CA ALA A 59 -5.57 21.87 -5.08
C ALA A 59 -5.83 21.60 -3.59
N ASN A 60 -4.79 21.34 -2.81
CA ASN A 60 -4.90 21.12 -1.37
C ASN A 60 -4.95 22.44 -0.61
N ASN A 61 -5.75 22.50 0.47
CA ASN A 61 -5.83 23.65 1.39
C ASN A 61 -6.19 25.00 0.73
N VAL A 62 -7.09 24.97 -0.25
CA VAL A 62 -7.62 26.17 -0.90
C VAL A 62 -9.13 26.28 -0.71
N SER A 63 -9.67 27.49 -0.87
CA SER A 63 -11.10 27.76 -0.78
C SER A 63 -11.89 27.19 -1.97
N LYS A 64 -13.22 27.05 -1.84
CA LYS A 64 -14.11 26.71 -2.95
C LYS A 64 -13.91 27.62 -4.16
N THR A 65 -13.76 28.92 -3.96
CA THR A 65 -13.58 29.91 -5.05
C THR A 65 -12.28 29.67 -5.80
N GLU A 66 -11.19 29.38 -5.10
CA GLU A 66 -9.92 29.06 -5.71
C GLU A 66 -9.97 27.72 -6.47
N GLN A 67 -10.67 26.71 -5.95
CA GLN A 67 -10.92 25.47 -6.68
C GLN A 67 -11.69 25.70 -7.98
N LEU A 68 -12.77 26.47 -7.94
CA LEU A 68 -13.56 26.81 -9.11
C LEU A 68 -12.73 27.61 -10.12
N THR A 69 -11.91 28.54 -9.66
CA THR A 69 -10.99 29.29 -10.53
C THR A 69 -10.00 28.36 -11.22
N ASN A 70 -9.37 27.45 -10.48
CA ASN A 70 -8.45 26.45 -11.05
C ASN A 70 -9.14 25.53 -12.07
N PHE A 71 -10.37 25.09 -11.77
CA PHE A 71 -11.18 24.28 -12.67
C PHE A 71 -11.46 25.01 -13.99
N ILE A 72 -11.90 26.27 -13.92
CA ILE A 72 -12.22 27.09 -15.11
C ILE A 72 -10.96 27.44 -15.91
N LEU A 73 -9.82 27.68 -15.29
CA LEU A 73 -8.56 27.88 -16.00
C LEU A 73 -8.20 26.65 -16.85
N ARG A 74 -8.48 25.45 -16.33
CA ARG A 74 -8.32 24.23 -17.10
C ARG A 74 -9.33 24.11 -18.24
N LEU A 75 -10.60 24.41 -17.96
CA LEU A 75 -11.66 24.34 -18.98
C LEU A 75 -11.40 25.33 -20.13
N LYS A 76 -10.97 26.56 -19.86
CA LYS A 76 -10.53 27.52 -20.88
C LYS A 76 -9.45 26.93 -21.79
N LYS A 77 -8.43 26.32 -21.18
CA LYS A 77 -7.32 25.70 -21.94
C LYS A 77 -7.79 24.57 -22.87
N TYR A 78 -8.74 23.74 -22.43
CA TYR A 78 -9.25 22.63 -23.24
C TYR A 78 -10.25 23.09 -24.31
N SER A 79 -11.13 24.04 -23.99
CA SER A 79 -12.16 24.55 -24.89
C SER A 79 -11.63 25.62 -25.91
N GLY A 80 -10.47 26.23 -25.63
CA GLY A 80 -9.99 27.39 -26.35
C GLY A 80 -10.82 28.65 -26.15
N ASN A 81 -11.75 28.67 -25.17
CA ASN A 81 -12.64 29.81 -24.93
C ASN A 81 -12.22 30.54 -23.62
N ASP A 82 -11.53 31.66 -23.80
CA ASP A 82 -11.07 32.50 -22.69
C ASP A 82 -12.18 33.33 -22.04
N ASN A 83 -13.36 33.42 -22.64
CA ASN A 83 -14.47 34.23 -22.13
C ASN A 83 -15.30 33.53 -21.02
N ILE A 84 -15.01 32.27 -20.68
CA ILE A 84 -15.70 31.52 -19.62
C ILE A 84 -15.48 32.24 -18.28
N LYS A 85 -16.56 32.67 -17.63
CA LYS A 85 -16.49 33.28 -16.30
C LYS A 85 -16.39 32.23 -15.22
N VAL A 86 -15.74 32.55 -14.11
CA VAL A 86 -15.68 31.66 -12.94
C VAL A 86 -17.08 31.57 -12.31
N PRO A 87 -17.69 30.37 -12.23
CA PRO A 87 -19.03 30.19 -11.69
C PRO A 87 -19.04 30.30 -10.16
N LYS A 88 -20.22 30.45 -9.58
CA LYS A 88 -20.41 30.54 -8.13
C LYS A 88 -20.58 29.16 -7.46
N SER A 89 -20.84 28.13 -8.27
CA SER A 89 -21.14 26.78 -7.77
C SER A 89 -20.47 25.69 -8.62
N TRP A 90 -20.28 24.53 -8.02
CA TRP A 90 -19.83 23.33 -8.74
C TRP A 90 -20.86 22.82 -9.75
N PHE A 91 -22.17 23.04 -9.52
CA PHE A 91 -23.22 22.70 -10.48
C PHE A 91 -23.03 23.46 -11.78
N GLU A 92 -22.77 24.77 -11.70
CA GLU A 92 -22.48 25.59 -12.89
C GLU A 92 -21.15 25.18 -13.55
N ALA A 93 -20.11 24.88 -12.75
CA ALA A 93 -18.82 24.45 -13.28
C ALA A 93 -18.94 23.15 -14.08
N PHE A 94 -19.66 22.17 -13.56
CA PHE A 94 -19.90 20.89 -14.25
C PHE A 94 -20.87 21.02 -15.42
N SER A 95 -21.82 21.97 -15.38
CA SER A 95 -22.65 22.29 -16.56
C SER A 95 -21.79 22.80 -17.71
N LEU A 96 -20.90 23.76 -17.45
CA LEU A 96 -19.96 24.29 -18.45
C LEU A 96 -19.03 23.18 -19.00
N LEU A 97 -18.57 22.28 -18.17
CA LEU A 97 -17.81 21.10 -18.62
C LEU A 97 -18.66 20.19 -19.52
N GLY A 98 -19.92 19.93 -19.13
CA GLY A 98 -20.85 19.14 -19.95
C GLY A 98 -21.07 19.75 -21.33
N ASP A 99 -21.35 21.06 -21.41
CA ASP A 99 -21.55 21.78 -22.66
C ASP A 99 -20.30 21.74 -23.55
N TYR A 100 -19.11 21.83 -22.96
CA TYR A 100 -17.85 21.64 -23.69
C TYR A 100 -17.71 20.20 -24.21
N LEU A 101 -17.98 19.17 -23.40
CA LEU A 101 -17.89 17.77 -23.83
C LEU A 101 -18.89 17.45 -24.95
N ASP A 102 -20.09 18.05 -24.92
CA ASP A 102 -21.12 17.89 -25.95
C ASP A 102 -20.70 18.54 -27.29
N SER A 103 -19.83 19.57 -27.24
CA SER A 103 -19.27 20.21 -28.44
C SER A 103 -18.16 19.41 -29.11
N LEU A 104 -17.60 18.41 -28.45
CA LEU A 104 -16.54 17.55 -29.00
C LEU A 104 -17.12 16.49 -29.95
N PRO A 105 -16.34 16.01 -30.94
CA PRO A 105 -16.74 14.93 -31.82
C PRO A 105 -17.21 13.68 -31.07
N LYS A 106 -18.22 12.98 -31.62
CA LYS A 106 -18.82 11.80 -31.05
C LYS A 106 -18.12 10.47 -31.42
N ASP A 107 -17.16 10.53 -32.29
CA ASP A 107 -16.41 9.40 -32.85
C ASP A 107 -15.22 8.96 -31.99
N LYS A 108 -14.96 9.64 -30.86
CA LYS A 108 -13.81 9.38 -29.98
C LYS A 108 -14.22 9.37 -28.52
N ASN A 109 -13.65 8.44 -27.77
CA ASN A 109 -13.81 8.40 -26.32
C ASN A 109 -13.27 9.69 -25.67
N LYS A 110 -14.10 10.28 -24.82
CA LYS A 110 -13.84 11.52 -24.08
C LYS A 110 -13.42 11.15 -22.65
N VAL A 111 -12.10 11.05 -22.44
CA VAL A 111 -11.56 10.75 -21.11
C VAL A 111 -11.58 12.02 -20.27
N VAL A 112 -12.41 12.05 -19.24
CA VAL A 112 -12.46 13.10 -18.22
C VAL A 112 -11.75 12.60 -16.99
N PHE A 113 -10.63 13.21 -16.63
CA PHE A 113 -9.82 12.81 -15.51
C PHE A 113 -9.81 13.89 -14.42
N ILE A 114 -10.32 13.56 -13.23
CA ILE A 114 -10.29 14.42 -12.05
C ILE A 114 -9.35 13.78 -11.04
N ASP A 115 -8.19 14.41 -10.87
CA ASP A 115 -7.13 13.95 -9.95
C ASP A 115 -7.24 14.68 -8.61
N GLU A 116 -6.86 13.98 -7.53
CA GLU A 116 -6.99 14.40 -6.14
C GLU A 116 -8.42 14.91 -5.81
N LEU A 117 -9.42 14.17 -6.30
CA LEU A 117 -10.84 14.47 -6.14
C LEU A 117 -11.24 14.85 -4.69
N PRO A 118 -10.71 14.18 -3.63
CA PRO A 118 -11.03 14.53 -2.24
C PRO A 118 -10.72 15.99 -1.88
N TRP A 119 -9.72 16.61 -2.51
CA TRP A 119 -9.37 18.01 -2.22
C TRP A 119 -10.35 19.02 -2.80
N ALA A 120 -11.17 18.63 -3.78
CA ALA A 120 -12.22 19.48 -4.33
C ALA A 120 -13.44 19.56 -3.39
N ASP A 121 -13.65 18.53 -2.54
CA ASP A 121 -14.77 18.47 -1.59
C ASP A 121 -14.47 19.25 -0.30
N THR A 122 -14.32 20.58 -0.45
CA THR A 122 -14.11 21.46 0.70
C THR A 122 -15.42 21.61 1.52
N PRO A 123 -15.35 21.92 2.82
CA PRO A 123 -16.54 22.07 3.66
C PRO A 123 -17.59 23.00 3.04
N LYS A 124 -18.85 22.54 2.98
CA LYS A 124 -20.00 23.29 2.44
C LYS A 124 -19.84 23.71 0.96
N SER A 125 -18.94 23.09 0.19
CA SER A 125 -18.74 23.44 -1.22
C SER A 125 -19.87 22.97 -2.13
N GLY A 126 -20.60 21.91 -1.75
CA GLY A 126 -21.58 21.23 -2.58
C GLY A 126 -20.96 20.43 -3.73
N PHE A 127 -19.63 20.15 -3.65
CA PHE A 127 -18.90 19.46 -4.70
C PHE A 127 -19.46 18.06 -5.00
N LEU A 128 -19.63 17.24 -3.95
CA LEU A 128 -20.07 15.85 -4.14
C LEU A 128 -21.44 15.77 -4.84
N GLY A 129 -22.42 16.56 -4.38
CA GLY A 129 -23.74 16.61 -5.01
C GLY A 129 -23.72 17.10 -6.46
N ALA A 130 -22.87 18.08 -6.77
CA ALA A 130 -22.67 18.54 -8.14
C ALA A 130 -21.97 17.50 -9.03
N PHE A 131 -21.00 16.76 -8.49
CA PHE A 131 -20.33 15.67 -9.16
C PHE A 131 -21.28 14.49 -9.42
N GLU A 132 -22.12 14.11 -8.45
CA GLU A 132 -23.19 13.12 -8.61
C GLU A 132 -24.17 13.52 -9.74
N ASN A 133 -24.60 14.79 -9.73
CA ASN A 133 -25.48 15.33 -10.76
C ASN A 133 -24.82 15.27 -12.13
N PHE A 134 -23.57 15.68 -12.25
CA PHE A 134 -22.81 15.64 -13.51
C PHE A 134 -22.75 14.22 -14.09
N TRP A 135 -22.41 13.21 -13.26
CA TRP A 135 -22.43 11.83 -13.71
C TRP A 135 -23.81 11.42 -14.22
N ASN A 136 -24.85 11.60 -13.38
CA ASN A 136 -26.20 11.10 -13.68
C ASN A 136 -26.87 11.79 -14.87
N THR A 137 -26.58 13.07 -15.11
CA THR A 137 -27.27 13.87 -16.15
C THR A 137 -26.47 14.02 -17.45
N ARG A 138 -25.14 13.98 -17.39
CA ARG A 138 -24.28 14.23 -18.56
C ARG A 138 -23.45 13.02 -19.00
N CYS A 139 -23.05 12.15 -18.06
CA CYS A 139 -22.12 11.06 -18.37
C CYS A 139 -22.82 9.72 -18.59
N ALA A 140 -23.74 9.34 -17.71
CA ALA A 140 -24.33 7.99 -17.70
C ALA A 140 -25.12 7.61 -18.95
N GLY A 141 -25.62 8.57 -19.70
CA GLY A 141 -26.32 8.36 -20.97
C GLY A 141 -25.43 8.54 -22.23
N ASN A 142 -24.13 8.80 -22.05
CA ASN A 142 -23.21 9.12 -23.16
C ASN A 142 -22.07 8.09 -23.23
N ASN A 143 -22.16 7.20 -24.22
CA ASN A 143 -21.22 6.09 -24.39
C ASN A 143 -19.76 6.53 -24.60
N ASP A 144 -19.53 7.75 -25.05
CA ASP A 144 -18.19 8.26 -25.32
C ASP A 144 -17.47 8.70 -24.05
N ILE A 145 -18.18 8.95 -22.92
CA ILE A 145 -17.58 9.53 -21.72
C ILE A 145 -16.99 8.47 -20.81
N LYS A 146 -15.72 8.65 -20.46
CA LYS A 146 -14.96 7.85 -19.49
C LYS A 146 -14.52 8.78 -18.36
N LEU A 147 -15.27 8.77 -17.26
CA LEU A 147 -15.00 9.59 -16.07
C LEU A 147 -14.08 8.84 -15.13
N ILE A 148 -12.89 9.37 -14.90
CA ILE A 148 -11.89 8.80 -13.99
C ILE A 148 -11.76 9.72 -12.77
N ALA A 149 -12.14 9.22 -11.61
CA ALA A 149 -11.95 9.86 -10.31
C ALA A 149 -10.73 9.26 -9.60
N CYS A 150 -9.76 10.09 -9.26
CA CYS A 150 -8.54 9.66 -8.59
C CYS A 150 -8.32 10.41 -7.28
N GLY A 151 -7.75 9.73 -6.29
CA GLY A 151 -7.37 10.37 -5.04
C GLY A 151 -6.45 9.54 -4.16
N SER A 152 -5.64 10.23 -3.38
CA SER A 152 -4.74 9.62 -2.38
C SER A 152 -5.40 9.46 -1.01
N ALA A 153 -6.43 10.25 -0.68
CA ALA A 153 -7.25 10.04 0.51
C ALA A 153 -8.20 8.85 0.30
N THR A 154 -7.66 7.66 0.46
CA THR A 154 -8.31 6.38 0.16
C THR A 154 -9.66 6.24 0.85
N SER A 155 -9.73 6.54 2.14
CA SER A 155 -10.97 6.46 2.93
C SER A 155 -12.07 7.39 2.41
N TRP A 156 -11.71 8.57 1.90
CA TRP A 156 -12.69 9.46 1.28
C TRP A 156 -13.28 8.84 0.01
N ILE A 157 -12.44 8.29 -0.88
CA ILE A 157 -12.88 7.60 -2.11
C ILE A 157 -13.77 6.41 -1.76
N ILE A 158 -13.36 5.58 -0.80
CA ILE A 158 -14.15 4.42 -0.36
C ILE A 158 -15.50 4.86 0.20
N ASN A 159 -15.53 5.83 1.11
CA ASN A 159 -16.76 6.21 1.82
C ASN A 159 -17.70 7.08 0.96
N LYS A 160 -17.16 7.97 0.11
CA LYS A 160 -17.95 8.96 -0.64
C LYS A 160 -18.26 8.55 -2.08
N ILE A 161 -17.43 7.69 -2.67
CA ILE A 161 -17.61 7.24 -4.06
C ILE A 161 -18.07 5.78 -4.08
N ILE A 162 -17.28 4.84 -3.52
CA ILE A 162 -17.51 3.39 -3.65
C ILE A 162 -18.73 2.96 -2.82
N ASN A 163 -18.75 3.32 -1.54
CA ASN A 163 -19.82 2.98 -0.59
C ASN A 163 -20.89 4.06 -0.51
N ASN A 164 -20.98 4.93 -1.53
CA ASN A 164 -22.02 5.97 -1.58
C ASN A 164 -23.41 5.35 -1.54
N ARG A 165 -24.28 5.92 -0.70
CA ARG A 165 -25.70 5.51 -0.57
C ARG A 165 -26.66 6.50 -1.23
N GLY A 166 -26.13 7.57 -1.83
CA GLY A 166 -26.87 8.62 -2.54
C GLY A 166 -26.87 8.42 -4.06
N GLY A 167 -26.72 9.50 -4.80
CA GLY A 167 -26.82 9.52 -6.26
C GLY A 167 -25.73 8.77 -7.02
N LEU A 168 -24.61 8.40 -6.37
CA LEU A 168 -23.56 7.54 -6.94
C LEU A 168 -23.72 6.08 -6.58
N HIS A 169 -24.78 5.68 -5.86
CA HIS A 169 -25.01 4.28 -5.50
C HIS A 169 -25.06 3.39 -6.74
N ASN A 170 -24.20 2.35 -6.79
CA ASN A 170 -24.09 1.42 -7.93
C ASN A 170 -23.79 2.11 -9.29
N ARG A 171 -23.19 3.30 -9.30
CA ARG A 171 -22.83 4.01 -10.54
C ARG A 171 -21.39 3.77 -10.95
N LEU A 172 -20.53 3.40 -10.00
CA LEU A 172 -19.15 3.04 -10.29
C LEU A 172 -19.10 1.77 -11.14
N THR A 173 -18.47 1.84 -12.32
CA THR A 173 -18.33 0.69 -13.21
C THR A 173 -17.08 -0.12 -12.89
N HIS A 174 -16.00 0.55 -12.49
CA HIS A 174 -14.71 -0.08 -12.16
C HIS A 174 -14.01 0.62 -11.01
N GLN A 175 -13.22 -0.15 -10.26
CA GLN A 175 -12.37 0.37 -9.20
C GLN A 175 -10.98 -0.26 -9.28
N PHE A 176 -9.95 0.58 -9.13
CA PHE A 176 -8.56 0.17 -9.11
C PHE A 176 -7.88 0.61 -7.82
N VAL A 177 -7.41 -0.35 -7.06
CA VAL A 177 -6.49 -0.11 -5.94
C VAL A 177 -5.08 -0.12 -6.50
N VAL A 178 -4.36 0.99 -6.33
CA VAL A 178 -2.95 1.07 -6.74
C VAL A 178 -2.08 0.90 -5.51
N GLU A 179 -1.55 -0.31 -5.36
CA GLU A 179 -0.68 -0.70 -4.25
C GLU A 179 0.79 -0.31 -4.50
N PRO A 180 1.69 -0.38 -3.51
CA PRO A 180 3.13 -0.34 -3.74
C PRO A 180 3.58 -1.36 -4.80
N PHE A 181 4.71 -1.12 -5.45
CA PHE A 181 5.31 -2.11 -6.34
C PHE A 181 5.60 -3.42 -5.62
N THR A 182 5.46 -4.54 -6.32
CA THR A 182 6.03 -5.82 -5.88
C THR A 182 7.56 -5.79 -6.02
N LEU A 183 8.25 -6.80 -5.48
CA LEU A 183 9.71 -6.95 -5.70
C LEU A 183 10.06 -7.07 -7.18
N GLN A 184 9.24 -7.80 -7.97
CA GLN A 184 9.42 -7.91 -9.40
C GLN A 184 9.26 -6.56 -10.11
N GLU A 185 8.24 -5.79 -9.78
CA GLU A 185 8.04 -4.45 -10.35
C GLU A 185 9.16 -3.49 -9.93
N ALA A 186 9.67 -3.61 -8.69
CA ALA A 186 10.84 -2.85 -8.23
C ALA A 186 12.09 -3.22 -9.04
N LYS A 187 12.31 -4.50 -9.33
CA LYS A 187 13.42 -4.96 -10.17
C LYS A 187 13.31 -4.42 -11.60
N GLU A 188 12.13 -4.51 -12.20
CA GLU A 188 11.85 -3.94 -13.53
C GLU A 188 12.10 -2.41 -13.53
N TYR A 189 11.69 -1.71 -12.46
CA TYR A 189 11.93 -0.27 -12.30
C TYR A 189 13.42 0.05 -12.28
N PHE A 190 14.21 -0.59 -11.42
CA PHE A 190 15.64 -0.32 -11.32
C PHE A 190 16.38 -0.64 -12.62
N GLN A 191 16.04 -1.74 -13.30
CA GLN A 191 16.61 -2.08 -14.60
C GLN A 191 16.29 -1.03 -15.69
N ALA A 192 15.03 -0.60 -15.77
CA ALA A 192 14.58 0.38 -16.75
C ALA A 192 15.24 1.77 -16.56
N TYR A 193 15.57 2.12 -15.29
CA TYR A 193 16.26 3.37 -14.95
C TYR A 193 17.80 3.25 -14.94
N GLY A 194 18.33 2.08 -15.33
CA GLY A 194 19.77 1.86 -15.53
C GLY A 194 20.53 1.57 -14.24
N PHE A 195 19.88 1.14 -13.17
CA PHE A 195 20.53 0.62 -11.98
C PHE A 195 20.99 -0.84 -12.22
N ARG A 196 22.13 -1.19 -11.65
CA ARG A 196 22.66 -2.55 -11.65
C ARG A 196 22.70 -3.08 -10.22
N LEU A 197 21.55 -3.53 -9.74
CA LEU A 197 21.35 -4.00 -8.37
C LEU A 197 21.06 -5.51 -8.37
N SER A 198 21.63 -6.24 -7.41
CA SER A 198 21.21 -7.63 -7.12
C SER A 198 19.84 -7.65 -6.44
N GLU A 199 19.19 -8.81 -6.44
CA GLU A 199 17.89 -8.99 -5.77
C GLU A 199 17.97 -8.69 -4.27
N GLU A 200 19.11 -9.02 -3.61
CA GLU A 200 19.32 -8.68 -2.20
C GLU A 200 19.36 -7.15 -1.97
N LYS A 201 20.03 -6.41 -2.89
CA LYS A 201 20.08 -4.94 -2.80
C LYS A 201 18.75 -4.29 -3.08
N ILE A 202 17.98 -4.82 -4.02
CA ILE A 202 16.60 -4.39 -4.28
C ILE A 202 15.73 -4.66 -3.04
N THR A 203 15.88 -5.82 -2.43
CA THR A 203 15.16 -6.19 -1.20
C THR A 203 15.53 -5.27 -0.03
N GLU A 204 16.81 -4.92 0.13
CA GLU A 204 17.26 -3.96 1.15
C GLU A 204 16.58 -2.60 0.95
N ILE A 205 16.59 -2.06 -0.26
CA ILE A 205 15.90 -0.79 -0.59
C ILE A 205 14.40 -0.91 -0.32
N TYR A 206 13.80 -2.03 -0.71
CA TYR A 206 12.37 -2.28 -0.53
C TYR A 206 11.99 -2.33 0.96
N MET A 207 12.77 -3.00 1.80
CA MET A 207 12.56 -3.05 3.25
C MET A 207 12.63 -1.66 3.91
N ILE A 208 13.37 -0.72 3.32
CA ILE A 208 13.50 0.66 3.80
C ILE A 208 12.40 1.58 3.25
N MET A 209 12.07 1.46 1.96
CA MET A 209 11.22 2.40 1.21
C MET A 209 9.81 1.89 0.90
N GLY A 210 9.55 0.58 1.09
CA GLY A 210 8.20 0.00 0.99
C GLY A 210 7.62 -0.08 -0.42
N GLY A 211 8.42 -0.25 -1.47
CA GLY A 211 7.92 -0.42 -2.84
C GLY A 211 7.27 0.83 -3.44
N ILE A 212 7.60 2.02 -2.95
CA ILE A 212 7.01 3.28 -3.40
C ILE A 212 7.83 3.87 -4.57
N PRO A 213 7.28 3.93 -5.81
CA PRO A 213 8.03 4.36 -7.00
C PRO A 213 8.66 5.76 -6.87
N TYR A 214 7.97 6.68 -6.22
CA TYR A 214 8.50 8.02 -5.98
C TYR A 214 9.76 7.98 -5.11
N TYR A 215 9.81 7.13 -4.08
CA TYR A 215 11.00 7.03 -3.22
C TYR A 215 12.17 6.43 -4.00
N PHE A 216 11.91 5.47 -4.87
CA PHE A 216 12.93 4.92 -5.78
C PHE A 216 13.48 5.96 -6.75
N SER A 217 12.65 6.91 -7.21
CA SER A 217 13.08 7.98 -8.11
C SER A 217 14.05 8.98 -7.46
N LEU A 218 14.18 8.98 -6.14
CA LEU A 218 15.13 9.83 -5.40
C LEU A 218 16.54 9.22 -5.28
N LEU A 219 16.69 7.94 -5.65
CA LEU A 219 17.98 7.26 -5.60
C LEU A 219 18.89 7.73 -6.74
N ASP A 220 20.17 7.87 -6.42
CA ASP A 220 21.22 8.14 -7.39
C ASP A 220 21.96 6.83 -7.71
N LYS A 221 21.95 6.43 -8.99
CA LYS A 221 22.58 5.20 -9.45
C LYS A 221 24.12 5.24 -9.42
N SER A 222 24.72 6.41 -9.26
CA SER A 222 26.16 6.59 -9.10
C SER A 222 26.64 6.36 -7.67
N GLU A 223 25.71 6.33 -6.71
CA GLU A 223 26.00 6.09 -5.29
C GLU A 223 25.69 4.65 -4.87
N SER A 224 26.37 4.18 -3.82
CA SER A 224 25.98 2.93 -3.16
C SER A 224 24.61 3.03 -2.51
N VAL A 225 23.95 1.89 -2.25
CA VAL A 225 22.66 1.87 -1.53
C VAL A 225 22.80 2.57 -0.17
N ALA A 226 23.86 2.28 0.59
CA ALA A 226 24.08 2.89 1.90
C ALA A 226 24.22 4.42 1.83
N ARG A 227 24.98 4.95 0.88
CA ARG A 227 25.11 6.39 0.65
C ARG A 227 23.79 7.05 0.26
N ASN A 228 23.01 6.42 -0.59
CA ASN A 228 21.67 6.90 -0.93
C ASN A 228 20.77 6.99 0.32
N ILE A 229 20.82 5.99 1.21
CA ILE A 229 20.04 5.98 2.44
C ILE A 229 20.50 7.12 3.37
N ASP A 230 21.81 7.31 3.57
CA ASP A 230 22.33 8.43 4.36
C ASP A 230 21.85 9.78 3.80
N ARG A 231 22.00 10.00 2.50
CA ARG A 231 21.58 11.24 1.84
C ARG A 231 20.09 11.51 1.98
N LEU A 232 19.27 10.49 1.84
CA LEU A 232 17.80 10.66 1.81
C LEU A 232 17.17 10.75 3.20
N PHE A 233 17.74 10.06 4.21
CA PHE A 233 17.10 9.94 5.53
C PHE A 233 17.88 10.64 6.65
N PHE A 234 19.21 10.73 6.56
CA PHE A 234 20.04 11.20 7.68
C PHE A 234 20.68 12.57 7.42
N SER A 235 20.76 13.02 6.16
CA SER A 235 21.25 14.37 5.88
C SER A 235 20.28 15.46 6.37
N LYS A 236 20.78 16.68 6.60
CA LYS A 236 19.95 17.83 7.04
C LYS A 236 18.81 18.11 6.08
N THR A 237 19.03 17.95 4.77
CA THR A 237 18.08 18.24 3.69
C THR A 237 17.51 16.97 3.08
N GLY A 238 17.64 15.83 3.74
CA GLY A 238 17.19 14.54 3.24
C GLY A 238 15.68 14.55 2.89
N ALA A 239 15.37 14.23 1.65
CA ALA A 239 14.01 14.31 1.14
C ALA A 239 13.02 13.41 1.89
N LEU A 240 13.49 12.30 2.44
CA LEU A 240 12.67 11.33 3.19
C LEU A 240 12.74 11.52 4.71
N LYS A 241 13.61 12.40 5.20
CA LYS A 241 13.72 12.73 6.63
C LYS A 241 12.45 13.36 7.18
N ASN A 242 11.85 14.31 6.44
CA ASN A 242 10.65 15.04 6.85
C ASN A 242 9.39 14.55 6.13
N GLU A 243 9.47 13.42 5.45
CA GLU A 243 8.36 12.88 4.67
C GLU A 243 7.28 12.25 5.56
N PHE A 244 7.66 11.68 6.70
CA PHE A 244 6.76 10.91 7.55
C PHE A 244 5.54 11.74 7.98
N GLU A 245 5.74 12.87 8.63
CA GLU A 245 4.63 13.74 9.06
C GLU A 245 3.86 14.32 7.88
N LYS A 246 4.55 14.73 6.80
CA LYS A 246 3.94 15.25 5.59
C LYS A 246 3.05 14.24 4.88
N LEU A 247 3.44 12.96 4.91
CA LEU A 247 2.66 11.88 4.34
C LEU A 247 1.31 11.73 5.06
N TYR A 248 1.32 11.68 6.39
CA TYR A 248 0.11 11.55 7.19
C TYR A 248 -0.76 12.82 7.13
N ALA A 249 -0.16 14.00 7.18
CA ALA A 249 -0.89 15.27 7.05
C ALA A 249 -1.58 15.43 5.68
N ALA A 250 -1.04 14.83 4.63
CA ALA A 250 -1.65 14.88 3.31
C ALA A 250 -2.79 13.86 3.11
N LEU A 251 -2.86 12.83 3.94
CA LEU A 251 -3.85 11.75 3.83
C LEU A 251 -5.02 11.92 4.80
N PHE A 252 -4.76 12.49 5.98
CA PHE A 252 -5.72 12.58 7.08
C PHE A 252 -5.92 14.03 7.51
N HIS A 253 -7.17 14.41 7.72
CA HIS A 253 -7.51 15.79 8.13
C HIS A 253 -6.92 16.16 9.51
N SER A 254 -6.88 15.18 10.43
CA SER A 254 -6.31 15.33 11.78
C SER A 254 -5.37 14.16 12.06
N PRO A 255 -4.11 14.22 11.61
CA PRO A 255 -3.22 13.04 11.58
C PRO A 255 -2.67 12.61 12.95
N GLY A 256 -2.80 13.40 14.01
CA GLY A 256 -2.19 13.14 15.32
C GLY A 256 -2.46 11.74 15.85
N MET A 257 -3.73 11.34 15.93
CA MET A 257 -4.12 10.01 16.41
C MET A 257 -3.60 8.88 15.49
N HIS A 258 -3.56 9.10 14.18
CA HIS A 258 -3.00 8.12 13.22
C HIS A 258 -1.51 7.89 13.48
N LEU A 259 -0.75 8.96 13.70
CA LEU A 259 0.67 8.91 14.03
C LEU A 259 0.91 8.18 15.36
N ASP A 260 0.11 8.47 16.39
CA ASP A 260 0.22 7.84 17.70
C ASP A 260 -0.04 6.33 17.64
N VAL A 261 -1.07 5.91 16.90
CA VAL A 261 -1.36 4.48 16.65
C VAL A 261 -0.19 3.80 15.96
N VAL A 262 0.36 4.40 14.92
CA VAL A 262 1.49 3.83 14.16
C VAL A 262 2.74 3.72 15.04
N ARG A 263 3.05 4.73 15.86
CA ARG A 263 4.17 4.69 16.83
C ARG A 263 4.01 3.58 17.86
N VAL A 264 2.79 3.34 18.34
CA VAL A 264 2.51 2.26 19.30
C VAL A 264 2.65 0.90 18.63
N LEU A 265 2.13 0.73 17.41
CA LEU A 265 2.20 -0.52 16.65
C LEU A 265 3.62 -0.87 16.19
N ALA A 266 4.47 0.13 15.93
CA ALA A 266 5.88 -0.09 15.56
C ALA A 266 6.70 -0.82 16.66
N LYS A 267 6.24 -0.78 17.91
CA LYS A 267 6.90 -1.44 19.07
C LYS A 267 6.54 -2.92 19.23
N LYS A 268 5.57 -3.45 18.47
CA LYS A 268 5.09 -4.83 18.63
C LYS A 268 4.90 -5.51 17.27
N SER A 269 5.80 -6.43 16.93
CA SER A 269 5.82 -7.07 15.59
C SER A 269 4.53 -7.82 15.27
N ILE A 270 4.02 -8.62 16.18
CA ILE A 270 2.77 -9.40 15.97
C ILE A 270 1.53 -8.51 15.93
N GLY A 271 1.62 -7.26 16.39
CA GLY A 271 0.50 -6.33 16.48
C GLY A 271 -0.14 -6.29 17.87
N LEU A 272 -1.18 -5.48 17.97
CA LEU A 272 -1.95 -5.23 19.21
C LEU A 272 -3.44 -5.31 18.91
N THR A 273 -4.21 -5.73 19.90
CA THR A 273 -5.67 -5.61 19.87
C THR A 273 -6.09 -4.13 19.98
N ARG A 274 -7.32 -3.84 19.57
CA ARG A 274 -7.88 -2.49 19.71
C ARG A 274 -7.81 -2.00 21.17
N GLN A 275 -8.10 -2.88 22.15
CA GLN A 275 -8.07 -2.51 23.57
C GLN A 275 -6.63 -2.22 24.04
N GLU A 276 -5.65 -3.05 23.68
CA GLU A 276 -4.24 -2.80 24.02
C GLU A 276 -3.72 -1.47 23.45
N ILE A 277 -4.17 -1.06 22.26
CA ILE A 277 -3.80 0.24 21.68
C ILE A 277 -4.40 1.39 22.53
N ILE A 278 -5.69 1.28 22.87
CA ILE A 278 -6.40 2.25 23.71
C ILE A 278 -5.68 2.42 25.06
N ASP A 279 -5.34 1.31 25.72
CA ASP A 279 -4.68 1.30 27.02
C ASP A 279 -3.28 1.95 26.94
N LYS A 280 -2.52 1.65 25.88
CA LYS A 280 -1.19 2.25 25.65
C LYS A 280 -1.25 3.74 25.35
N LEU A 281 -2.25 4.20 24.62
CA LEU A 281 -2.46 5.61 24.29
C LEU A 281 -3.19 6.37 25.40
N LYS A 282 -3.73 5.66 26.40
CA LYS A 282 -4.52 6.24 27.52
C LYS A 282 -5.69 7.09 27.03
N ILE A 283 -6.39 6.61 25.99
CA ILE A 283 -7.53 7.30 25.37
C ILE A 283 -8.85 6.60 25.69
N THR A 284 -9.96 7.32 25.50
CA THR A 284 -11.30 6.76 25.66
C THR A 284 -11.73 6.01 24.40
N SER A 285 -12.33 4.84 24.58
CA SER A 285 -12.90 4.05 23.48
C SER A 285 -14.13 4.78 22.89
N ASN A 286 -14.03 5.16 21.61
CA ASN A 286 -15.12 5.81 20.88
C ASN A 286 -15.15 5.40 19.39
N GLY A 287 -16.18 5.84 18.66
CA GLY A 287 -16.33 5.56 17.23
C GLY A 287 -15.27 6.23 16.35
N SER A 288 -14.75 7.39 16.76
CA SER A 288 -13.70 8.09 16.00
C SER A 288 -12.39 7.29 15.97
N PHE A 289 -12.04 6.61 17.07
CA PHE A 289 -10.87 5.73 17.11
C PHE A 289 -11.00 4.52 16.15
N SER A 290 -12.20 3.96 16.02
CA SER A 290 -12.45 2.88 15.06
C SER A 290 -12.32 3.39 13.60
N ALA A 291 -12.66 4.64 13.34
CA ALA A 291 -12.43 5.26 12.04
C ALA A 291 -10.92 5.39 11.75
N VAL A 292 -10.13 5.84 12.72
CA VAL A 292 -8.66 5.95 12.58
C VAL A 292 -8.03 4.59 12.21
N LEU A 293 -8.40 3.52 12.88
CA LEU A 293 -7.88 2.17 12.57
C LEU A 293 -8.26 1.74 11.15
N ARG A 294 -9.51 1.95 10.75
CA ARG A 294 -9.98 1.65 9.40
C ARG A 294 -9.26 2.48 8.34
N GLU A 295 -9.09 3.77 8.56
CA GLU A 295 -8.39 4.67 7.63
C GLU A 295 -6.93 4.27 7.44
N LEU A 296 -6.23 3.88 8.51
CA LEU A 296 -4.86 3.37 8.43
C LEU A 296 -4.78 2.05 7.65
N GLU A 297 -5.77 1.17 7.81
CA GLU A 297 -5.86 -0.10 7.09
C GLU A 297 -6.15 0.12 5.61
N GLU A 298 -7.15 0.93 5.28
CA GLU A 298 -7.53 1.29 3.90
C GLU A 298 -6.37 1.96 3.14
N CYS A 299 -5.53 2.72 3.84
CA CYS A 299 -4.32 3.32 3.27
C CYS A 299 -3.10 2.37 3.23
N GLY A 300 -3.22 1.14 3.73
CA GLY A 300 -2.15 0.14 3.72
C GLY A 300 -1.01 0.41 4.69
N PHE A 301 -1.21 1.23 5.73
CA PHE A 301 -0.22 1.41 6.79
C PHE A 301 -0.21 0.25 7.78
N ILE A 302 -1.39 -0.24 8.11
CA ILE A 302 -1.58 -1.37 9.02
C ILE A 302 -2.42 -2.44 8.32
N ARG A 303 -2.38 -3.65 8.86
CA ARG A 303 -3.35 -4.70 8.54
C ARG A 303 -4.10 -5.10 9.80
N ALA A 304 -5.37 -5.45 9.64
CA ALA A 304 -6.15 -6.14 10.65
C ALA A 304 -6.22 -7.63 10.30
N TYR A 305 -6.02 -8.50 11.28
CA TYR A 305 -6.14 -9.93 11.07
C TYR A 305 -6.64 -10.65 12.33
N LEU A 306 -7.30 -11.78 12.14
CA LEU A 306 -7.68 -12.66 13.24
C LEU A 306 -6.54 -13.67 13.48
N PRO A 307 -6.09 -13.85 14.72
CA PRO A 307 -5.14 -14.91 15.04
C PRO A 307 -5.75 -16.29 14.74
N PHE A 308 -4.90 -17.30 14.58
CA PHE A 308 -5.36 -18.66 14.35
C PHE A 308 -6.20 -19.15 15.53
N LYS A 309 -7.40 -19.69 15.23
CA LYS A 309 -8.32 -20.30 16.21
C LYS A 309 -8.99 -21.51 15.58
N THR A 310 -9.16 -22.57 16.35
CA THR A 310 -9.81 -23.82 15.91
C THR A 310 -11.34 -23.73 15.87
N SER A 311 -11.96 -22.85 16.64
CA SER A 311 -13.41 -22.65 16.64
C SER A 311 -13.79 -21.30 16.08
N GLN A 312 -14.68 -21.29 15.07
CA GLN A 312 -15.25 -20.09 14.45
C GLN A 312 -16.33 -19.42 15.31
N LYS A 313 -16.34 -19.59 16.63
CA LYS A 313 -17.28 -18.80 17.44
C LYS A 313 -16.88 -17.35 17.35
N ASN A 314 -17.72 -16.60 16.66
CA ASN A 314 -17.78 -15.17 16.44
C ASN A 314 -16.83 -14.39 17.32
N ASN A 315 -15.91 -13.55 16.69
CA ASN A 315 -15.67 -12.36 17.47
C ASN A 315 -14.69 -11.39 16.83
N SER A 316 -15.17 -10.20 16.60
CA SER A 316 -14.44 -8.93 16.52
C SER A 316 -13.51 -8.66 17.75
N THR A 317 -13.63 -9.41 18.82
CA THR A 317 -12.89 -9.22 20.08
C THR A 317 -11.47 -9.76 20.11
N GLY A 318 -10.91 -10.20 19.00
CA GLY A 318 -9.54 -10.71 18.93
C GLY A 318 -8.78 -10.25 17.68
N ILE A 319 -9.28 -9.24 16.98
CA ILE A 319 -8.56 -8.66 15.85
C ILE A 319 -7.28 -8.01 16.33
N LEU A 320 -6.17 -8.36 15.69
CA LEU A 320 -4.87 -7.75 15.88
C LEU A 320 -4.60 -6.75 14.75
N TYR A 321 -4.12 -5.58 15.12
CA TYR A 321 -3.67 -4.54 14.22
C TYR A 321 -2.15 -4.52 14.21
N GLN A 322 -1.55 -4.61 13.04
CA GLN A 322 -0.12 -4.76 12.85
C GLN A 322 0.38 -3.70 11.87
N LEU A 323 1.46 -3.00 12.22
CA LEU A 323 2.13 -2.09 11.27
C LEU A 323 2.72 -2.89 10.12
N LEU A 324 2.37 -2.52 8.90
CA LEU A 324 2.81 -3.17 7.67
C LEU A 324 3.70 -2.27 6.80
N ASP A 325 3.60 -0.95 6.99
CA ASP A 325 4.35 0.02 6.22
C ASP A 325 5.84 0.02 6.56
N LEU A 326 6.64 -0.44 5.61
CA LEU A 326 8.09 -0.57 5.76
C LEU A 326 8.80 0.78 5.92
N TYR A 327 8.36 1.81 5.19
CA TYR A 327 8.93 3.16 5.34
C TYR A 327 8.69 3.70 6.76
N SER A 328 7.47 3.61 7.28
CA SER A 328 7.16 4.04 8.65
C SER A 328 7.93 3.23 9.71
N LEU A 329 8.08 1.91 9.50
CA LEU A 329 8.85 1.05 10.39
C LEU A 329 10.34 1.48 10.44
N PHE A 330 10.94 1.76 9.28
CA PHE A 330 12.32 2.25 9.18
C PHE A 330 12.47 3.62 9.82
N TYR A 331 11.58 4.56 9.48
CA TYR A 331 11.61 5.93 9.98
C TYR A 331 11.54 5.98 11.52
N LEU A 332 10.56 5.31 12.11
CA LEU A 332 10.37 5.28 13.56
C LEU A 332 11.51 4.60 14.31
N ARG A 333 12.19 3.65 13.67
CA ARG A 333 13.30 2.94 14.29
C ARG A 333 14.61 3.73 14.27
N PHE A 334 14.93 4.40 13.14
CA PHE A 334 16.25 4.95 12.91
C PHE A 334 16.29 6.45 12.63
N VAL A 335 15.20 7.06 12.18
CA VAL A 335 15.22 8.45 11.72
C VAL A 335 14.60 9.40 12.74
N GLU A 336 13.46 9.05 13.32
CA GLU A 336 12.68 9.92 14.23
C GLU A 336 13.53 10.48 15.39
N ASN A 337 14.38 9.64 15.98
CA ASN A 337 15.19 10.00 17.15
C ASN A 337 16.69 10.15 16.82
N ASN A 338 17.06 10.20 15.54
CA ASN A 338 18.47 10.38 15.15
C ASN A 338 18.90 11.83 15.33
N ASN A 339 19.99 12.03 16.04
CA ASN A 339 20.60 13.34 16.20
C ASN A 339 21.13 13.85 14.85
N TYR A 340 20.98 15.16 14.59
CA TYR A 340 21.35 15.81 13.33
C TYR A 340 22.85 15.73 12.95
N TYR A 341 23.68 15.17 13.82
CA TYR A 341 25.14 15.09 13.65
C TYR A 341 25.61 13.78 13.02
N ASP A 342 24.74 12.75 12.93
CA ASP A 342 25.11 11.45 12.37
C ASP A 342 24.58 11.31 10.94
N THR A 343 25.18 12.05 10.02
CA THR A 343 24.78 12.09 8.61
C THR A 343 25.17 10.84 7.82
N ASP A 344 26.15 10.07 8.33
CA ASP A 344 26.63 8.81 7.73
C ASP A 344 26.18 7.59 8.56
N PHE A 345 25.07 7.70 9.27
CA PHE A 345 24.56 6.70 10.21
C PHE A 345 24.44 5.31 9.57
N TRP A 346 23.81 5.22 8.40
CA TRP A 346 23.60 3.93 7.75
C TRP A 346 24.88 3.30 7.25
N THR A 347 25.78 4.08 6.66
CA THR A 347 27.07 3.63 6.17
C THR A 347 27.97 3.16 7.33
N SER A 348 28.01 3.92 8.42
CA SER A 348 28.86 3.64 9.58
C SER A 348 28.40 2.40 10.36
N ASN A 349 27.09 2.19 10.44
CA ASN A 349 26.49 1.08 11.21
C ASN A 349 26.08 -0.12 10.35
N TYR A 350 26.45 -0.16 9.08
CA TYR A 350 25.95 -1.14 8.11
C TYR A 350 26.07 -2.61 8.56
N ARG A 351 27.11 -2.92 9.35
CA ARG A 351 27.40 -4.26 9.90
C ARG A 351 26.95 -4.45 11.36
N ASP A 352 26.28 -3.46 11.96
CA ASP A 352 25.82 -3.55 13.35
C ASP A 352 24.82 -4.70 13.51
N PRO A 353 24.96 -5.56 14.53
CA PRO A 353 24.01 -6.61 14.86
C PRO A 353 22.57 -6.12 15.06
N GLN A 354 22.38 -4.89 15.55
CA GLN A 354 21.05 -4.31 15.71
C GLN A 354 20.33 -4.10 14.37
N LEU A 355 21.07 -3.78 13.31
CA LEU A 355 20.50 -3.70 11.96
C LEU A 355 20.05 -5.08 11.45
N ASN A 356 20.71 -6.15 11.85
CA ASN A 356 20.28 -7.51 11.47
C ASN A 356 18.94 -7.88 12.13
N ILE A 357 18.72 -7.47 13.38
CA ILE A 357 17.43 -7.66 14.06
C ILE A 357 16.32 -6.91 13.31
N TRP A 358 16.57 -5.65 12.94
CA TRP A 358 15.62 -4.87 12.16
C TRP A 358 15.38 -5.47 10.76
N ARG A 359 16.43 -5.91 10.06
CA ARG A 359 16.31 -6.57 8.74
C ARG A 359 15.42 -7.80 8.81
N GLY A 360 15.55 -8.62 9.85
CA GLY A 360 14.66 -9.76 10.09
C GLY A 360 13.21 -9.32 10.21
N LEU A 361 12.95 -8.32 11.05
CA LEU A 361 11.61 -7.77 11.25
C LEU A 361 11.01 -7.14 9.98
N ALA A 362 11.82 -6.40 9.22
CA ALA A 362 11.40 -5.80 7.96
C ALA A 362 11.11 -6.88 6.89
N PHE A 363 11.89 -7.96 6.86
CA PHE A 363 11.68 -9.09 5.97
C PHE A 363 10.36 -9.82 6.27
N GLU A 364 9.98 -9.98 7.55
CA GLU A 364 8.66 -10.49 7.92
C GLU A 364 7.53 -9.64 7.29
N LYS A 365 7.64 -8.31 7.36
CA LYS A 365 6.64 -7.41 6.76
C LYS A 365 6.66 -7.47 5.23
N LEU A 366 7.84 -7.58 4.63
CA LEU A 366 7.99 -7.78 3.20
C LEU A 366 7.30 -9.08 2.74
N CYS A 367 7.49 -10.18 3.46
CA CYS A 367 6.80 -11.45 3.18
C CYS A 367 5.27 -11.31 3.26
N LEU A 368 4.75 -10.51 4.21
CA LEU A 368 3.32 -10.24 4.30
C LEU A 368 2.77 -9.43 3.11
N TRP A 369 3.58 -8.58 2.49
CA TRP A 369 3.23 -7.91 1.23
C TRP A 369 3.29 -8.86 0.02
N HIS A 370 4.06 -9.95 0.11
CA HIS A 370 4.30 -10.90 -0.99
C HIS A 370 3.63 -12.27 -0.76
N ILE A 371 2.53 -12.31 -0.01
CA ILE A 371 1.75 -13.54 0.19
C ILE A 371 1.30 -14.19 -1.13
N PRO A 372 0.85 -13.45 -2.17
CA PRO A 372 0.53 -14.07 -3.45
C PRO A 372 1.72 -14.83 -4.05
N GLN A 373 2.93 -14.25 -4.04
CA GLN A 373 4.15 -14.87 -4.54
C GLN A 373 4.57 -16.10 -3.70
N ILE A 374 4.43 -16.01 -2.37
CA ILE A 374 4.65 -17.15 -1.46
C ILE A 374 3.70 -18.30 -1.81
N LYS A 375 2.42 -18.02 -2.00
CA LYS A 375 1.43 -19.05 -2.38
C LYS A 375 1.71 -19.65 -3.76
N GLU A 376 2.17 -18.84 -4.69
CA GLU A 376 2.58 -19.30 -6.02
C GLU A 376 3.80 -20.22 -5.93
N ALA A 377 4.84 -19.83 -5.21
CA ALA A 377 6.03 -20.65 -4.98
C ALA A 377 5.71 -22.00 -4.29
N LEU A 378 4.70 -22.03 -3.43
CA LEU A 378 4.20 -23.25 -2.79
C LEU A 378 3.29 -24.09 -3.70
N GLY A 379 2.86 -23.57 -4.86
CA GLY A 379 1.88 -24.23 -5.73
C GLY A 379 0.47 -24.26 -5.17
N ILE A 380 0.10 -23.30 -4.32
CA ILE A 380 -1.20 -23.25 -3.61
C ILE A 380 -2.04 -22.01 -3.93
N SER A 381 -1.76 -21.30 -5.03
CA SER A 381 -2.51 -20.08 -5.41
C SER A 381 -4.01 -20.32 -5.56
N GLY A 382 -4.42 -21.50 -6.05
CA GLY A 382 -5.83 -21.89 -6.18
C GLY A 382 -6.49 -22.33 -4.87
N ILE A 383 -5.73 -22.51 -3.79
CA ILE A 383 -6.27 -23.00 -2.51
C ILE A 383 -6.71 -21.82 -1.66
N SER A 384 -7.99 -21.82 -1.29
CA SER A 384 -8.51 -20.82 -0.33
C SER A 384 -7.80 -20.96 1.01
N SER A 385 -7.26 -19.87 1.51
CA SER A 385 -6.48 -19.84 2.74
C SER A 385 -6.65 -18.53 3.49
N ARG A 386 -6.49 -18.60 4.81
CA ARG A 386 -6.46 -17.44 5.70
C ARG A 386 -5.02 -17.18 6.13
N ILE A 387 -4.59 -15.93 6.03
CA ILE A 387 -3.27 -15.48 6.46
C ILE A 387 -3.39 -14.93 7.86
N CYS A 388 -2.77 -15.59 8.82
CA CYS A 388 -2.85 -15.25 10.23
C CYS A 388 -1.51 -15.44 10.94
N ALA A 389 -1.48 -15.12 12.21
CA ALA A 389 -0.39 -15.45 13.14
C ALA A 389 -0.99 -16.16 14.35
N TRP A 390 -0.15 -16.67 15.20
CA TRP A 390 -0.59 -17.29 16.44
C TRP A 390 0.38 -17.00 17.56
N GLN A 391 -0.15 -16.75 18.75
CA GLN A 391 0.58 -16.66 19.99
C GLN A 391 -0.28 -17.30 21.08
N GLY A 392 0.30 -18.18 21.87
CA GLY A 392 -0.45 -18.86 22.92
C GLY A 392 0.45 -19.66 23.85
N LYS A 393 -0.20 -20.45 24.70
CA LYS A 393 0.44 -21.41 25.62
C LYS A 393 -0.34 -22.71 25.61
N ASN A 394 0.35 -23.85 25.85
CA ASN A 394 -0.27 -25.13 26.05
C ASN A 394 -0.80 -25.25 27.50
N GLU A 395 -1.34 -26.40 27.84
CA GLU A 395 -1.89 -26.71 29.22
C GLU A 395 -0.79 -26.68 30.26
N GLU A 396 0.45 -26.96 29.91
CA GLU A 396 1.63 -26.96 30.79
C GLU A 396 2.19 -25.53 31.00
N GLY A 397 1.63 -24.53 30.33
CA GLY A 397 2.01 -23.11 30.42
C GLY A 397 3.17 -22.70 29.54
N GLU A 398 3.68 -23.59 28.69
CA GLU A 398 4.73 -23.30 27.72
C GLU A 398 4.20 -22.40 26.61
N LYS A 399 4.98 -21.38 26.25
CA LYS A 399 4.57 -20.32 25.33
C LYS A 399 5.26 -20.45 23.99
N ALA A 400 4.52 -20.21 22.91
CA ALA A 400 5.10 -20.07 21.58
C ALA A 400 4.40 -18.99 20.76
N GLN A 401 5.12 -18.50 19.74
CA GLN A 401 4.64 -17.52 18.78
C GLN A 401 5.00 -17.94 17.35
N ILE A 402 4.06 -17.77 16.43
CA ILE A 402 4.23 -18.01 15.00
C ILE A 402 3.76 -16.75 14.27
N ASP A 403 4.68 -16.10 13.54
CA ASP A 403 4.44 -14.79 12.93
C ASP A 403 3.64 -14.87 11.63
N LEU A 404 3.71 -16.01 10.93
CA LEU A 404 2.97 -16.26 9.71
C LEU A 404 2.46 -17.72 9.66
N LEU A 405 1.15 -17.85 9.55
CA LEU A 405 0.45 -19.09 9.25
C LEU A 405 -0.35 -18.92 7.96
N ILE A 406 -0.27 -19.90 7.08
CA ILE A 406 -1.18 -20.04 5.94
C ILE A 406 -2.16 -21.17 6.29
N ASP A 407 -3.33 -20.79 6.80
CA ASP A 407 -4.38 -21.69 7.22
C ASP A 407 -5.25 -22.07 6.01
N ARG A 408 -4.99 -23.23 5.43
CA ARG A 408 -5.57 -23.70 4.17
C ARG A 408 -6.90 -24.45 4.40
N ARG A 409 -7.75 -24.46 3.38
CA ARG A 409 -9.01 -25.20 3.43
C ARG A 409 -8.90 -26.69 3.05
N ASP A 410 -7.75 -27.13 2.57
CA ASP A 410 -7.43 -28.52 2.26
C ASP A 410 -6.74 -29.27 3.43
N ASP A 411 -7.13 -28.92 4.65
CA ASP A 411 -6.71 -29.54 5.92
C ASP A 411 -5.20 -29.48 6.19
N VAL A 412 -4.51 -28.50 5.62
CA VAL A 412 -3.09 -28.20 5.87
C VAL A 412 -2.97 -26.83 6.53
N VAL A 413 -1.97 -26.68 7.40
CA VAL A 413 -1.52 -25.40 7.92
C VAL A 413 -0.01 -25.24 7.68
N ASN A 414 0.40 -24.28 6.85
CA ASN A 414 1.81 -23.95 6.73
C ASN A 414 2.24 -23.09 7.92
N ILE A 415 3.21 -23.58 8.68
CA ILE A 415 3.88 -22.87 9.76
C ILE A 415 5.12 -22.24 9.16
N CYS A 416 5.08 -20.91 8.93
CA CYS A 416 6.09 -20.21 8.17
C CYS A 416 7.14 -19.57 9.10
N GLU A 417 8.41 -19.94 8.91
CA GLU A 417 9.58 -19.30 9.51
C GLU A 417 10.23 -18.39 8.48
N LEU A 418 10.38 -17.12 8.81
CA LEU A 418 10.86 -16.08 7.92
C LEU A 418 12.27 -15.67 8.36
N LYS A 419 13.28 -15.88 7.50
CA LYS A 419 14.69 -15.65 7.85
C LYS A 419 15.41 -14.81 6.81
N TYR A 420 15.80 -13.60 7.21
CA TYR A 420 16.71 -12.76 6.43
C TYR A 420 18.14 -12.97 6.92
N TYR A 421 18.98 -13.58 6.08
CA TYR A 421 20.34 -13.92 6.44
C TYR A 421 21.29 -13.77 5.23
N ALA A 422 22.51 -13.33 5.46
CA ALA A 422 23.53 -13.26 4.40
C ALA A 422 24.05 -14.66 4.07
N GLY A 423 23.66 -15.18 2.90
CA GLY A 423 23.97 -16.55 2.46
C GLY A 423 22.96 -17.59 3.00
N GLU A 424 23.35 -18.85 3.02
CA GLU A 424 22.48 -19.93 3.48
C GLU A 424 22.28 -19.92 5.00
N TYR A 425 21.04 -20.09 5.44
CA TYR A 425 20.69 -20.19 6.85
C TYR A 425 20.95 -21.60 7.39
N SER A 426 21.77 -21.73 8.43
CA SER A 426 22.08 -23.02 9.06
C SER A 426 21.16 -23.26 10.26
N ILE A 427 20.35 -24.32 10.20
CA ILE A 427 19.54 -24.77 11.35
C ILE A 427 20.47 -25.45 12.33
N THR A 428 20.64 -24.87 13.53
CA THR A 428 21.43 -25.45 14.62
C THR A 428 20.60 -26.45 15.42
N LYS A 429 21.24 -27.34 16.19
CA LYS A 429 20.56 -28.28 17.10
C LYS A 429 19.56 -27.57 18.03
N LYS A 430 20.01 -26.48 18.64
CA LYS A 430 19.16 -25.67 19.55
C LYS A 430 17.95 -25.15 18.82
N TYR A 431 18.14 -24.58 17.62
CA TYR A 431 17.04 -24.00 16.86
C TYR A 431 16.08 -25.07 16.31
N ALA A 432 16.56 -26.25 15.96
CA ALA A 432 15.71 -27.39 15.60
C ALA A 432 14.77 -27.76 16.75
N SER A 433 15.31 -27.90 17.97
CA SER A 433 14.48 -28.17 19.15
C SER A 433 13.49 -27.03 19.48
N GLU A 434 13.87 -25.77 19.24
CA GLU A 434 12.95 -24.63 19.40
C GLU A 434 11.80 -24.68 18.37
N LEU A 435 12.06 -25.14 17.15
CA LEU A 435 11.03 -25.28 16.10
C LEU A 435 10.08 -26.43 16.43
N GLU A 436 10.59 -27.58 16.85
CA GLU A 436 9.78 -28.72 17.30
C GLU A 436 8.88 -28.31 18.47
N HIS A 437 9.47 -27.72 19.50
CA HIS A 437 8.72 -27.21 20.65
C HIS A 437 7.62 -26.20 20.23
N LYS A 438 7.92 -25.26 19.33
CA LYS A 438 6.94 -24.29 18.81
C LYS A 438 5.77 -24.98 18.13
N ILE A 439 6.03 -26.01 17.31
CA ILE A 439 4.99 -26.77 16.63
C ILE A 439 4.14 -27.55 17.63
N ASP A 440 4.77 -28.23 18.59
CA ASP A 440 4.08 -29.02 19.61
C ASP A 440 3.17 -28.15 20.48
N VAL A 441 3.67 -27.01 20.98
CA VAL A 441 2.86 -26.04 21.76
C VAL A 441 1.69 -25.53 20.93
N PHE A 442 1.91 -25.23 19.63
CA PHE A 442 0.83 -24.81 18.75
C PHE A 442 -0.24 -25.89 18.56
N LEU A 443 0.15 -27.12 18.30
CA LEU A 443 -0.78 -28.24 18.11
C LEU A 443 -1.58 -28.56 19.37
N GLN A 444 -0.90 -28.62 20.52
CA GLN A 444 -1.53 -28.87 21.82
C GLN A 444 -2.51 -27.76 22.21
N ALA A 445 -2.10 -26.51 22.08
CA ALA A 445 -2.91 -25.35 22.45
C ALA A 445 -4.12 -25.16 21.53
N THR A 446 -3.96 -25.42 20.25
CA THR A 446 -5.05 -25.20 19.27
C THR A 446 -5.92 -26.42 19.05
N LYS A 447 -5.43 -27.60 19.37
CA LYS A 447 -6.11 -28.90 19.11
C LYS A 447 -6.56 -29.03 17.64
N THR A 448 -5.80 -28.42 16.74
CA THR A 448 -6.10 -28.45 15.29
C THR A 448 -5.91 -29.87 14.75
N ARG A 449 -6.79 -30.29 13.84
CA ARG A 449 -6.69 -31.57 13.10
C ARG A 449 -5.97 -31.43 11.77
N LYS A 450 -5.54 -30.22 11.41
CA LYS A 450 -4.83 -29.94 10.16
C LYS A 450 -3.41 -30.45 10.23
N THR A 451 -2.90 -30.93 9.10
CA THR A 451 -1.50 -31.35 8.95
C THR A 451 -0.59 -30.13 9.00
N PRO A 452 0.33 -30.01 9.95
CA PRO A 452 1.31 -28.93 10.00
C PRO A 452 2.39 -29.17 8.93
N VAL A 453 2.76 -28.11 8.19
CA VAL A 453 3.84 -28.13 7.19
C VAL A 453 4.81 -27.01 7.55
N LEU A 454 5.98 -27.35 8.10
CA LEU A 454 7.03 -26.39 8.39
C LEU A 454 7.57 -25.82 7.07
N THR A 455 7.42 -24.53 6.90
CA THR A 455 7.75 -23.81 5.68
C THR A 455 8.73 -22.71 5.99
N PHE A 456 9.89 -22.70 5.35
CA PHE A 456 10.84 -21.61 5.47
C PHE A 456 10.74 -20.65 4.30
N VAL A 457 10.79 -19.37 4.58
CA VAL A 457 10.99 -18.31 3.59
C VAL A 457 12.31 -17.61 3.94
N THR A 458 13.30 -17.74 3.08
CA THR A 458 14.67 -17.31 3.37
C THR A 458 15.23 -16.38 2.31
N SER A 459 16.16 -15.53 2.68
CA SER A 459 16.88 -14.69 1.71
C SER A 459 17.91 -15.47 0.88
N GLY A 460 18.57 -16.47 1.46
CA GLY A 460 19.69 -17.17 0.81
C GLY A 460 19.59 -18.71 0.76
N GLY A 461 18.45 -19.26 1.18
CA GLY A 461 18.28 -20.72 1.27
C GLY A 461 18.68 -21.29 2.63
N ILE A 462 18.43 -22.59 2.80
CA ILE A 462 18.78 -23.36 4.00
C ILE A 462 19.97 -24.26 3.68
N LYS A 463 21.00 -24.18 4.52
CA LYS A 463 22.18 -25.02 4.41
C LYS A 463 21.82 -26.50 4.60
N ASN A 464 22.36 -27.35 3.73
CA ASN A 464 22.19 -28.79 3.86
C ASN A 464 22.96 -29.31 5.09
N ASN A 465 22.21 -29.76 6.12
CA ASN A 465 22.73 -30.38 7.33
C ASN A 465 21.69 -31.37 7.88
N GLN A 466 22.03 -32.09 8.95
CA GLN A 466 21.19 -33.14 9.55
C GLN A 466 19.78 -32.65 10.01
N TYR A 467 19.52 -31.35 10.10
CA TYR A 467 18.22 -30.77 10.49
C TYR A 467 17.42 -30.26 9.29
N ARG A 468 17.98 -30.33 8.07
CA ARG A 468 17.32 -29.85 6.85
C ARG A 468 16.01 -30.57 6.56
N ASP A 469 15.95 -31.85 6.86
CA ASP A 469 14.80 -32.72 6.55
C ASP A 469 13.55 -32.42 7.38
N MET A 470 13.70 -31.67 8.49
CA MET A 470 12.54 -31.20 9.25
C MET A 470 11.73 -30.15 8.49
N VAL A 471 12.31 -29.49 7.47
CA VAL A 471 11.68 -28.46 6.68
C VAL A 471 11.03 -29.07 5.44
N GLN A 472 9.69 -29.13 5.42
CA GLN A 472 8.94 -29.73 4.31
C GLN A 472 8.86 -28.83 3.08
N LYS A 473 8.89 -27.51 3.27
CA LYS A 473 8.82 -26.52 2.17
C LYS A 473 9.81 -25.40 2.39
N GLU A 474 10.47 -25.00 1.32
CA GLU A 474 11.39 -23.88 1.31
C GLU A 474 11.05 -22.94 0.16
N ILE A 475 11.10 -21.65 0.44
CA ILE A 475 10.97 -20.56 -0.53
C ILE A 475 12.18 -19.66 -0.37
N VAL A 476 12.90 -19.42 -1.45
CA VAL A 476 14.04 -18.52 -1.48
C VAL A 476 13.63 -17.15 -2.05
N LEU A 477 14.40 -16.12 -1.71
CA LEU A 477 14.13 -14.72 -2.08
C LEU A 477 13.82 -14.55 -3.57
N SER A 478 14.58 -15.21 -4.46
CA SER A 478 14.36 -15.11 -5.92
C SER A 478 12.96 -15.54 -6.37
N GLN A 479 12.29 -16.39 -5.61
CA GLN A 479 10.92 -16.82 -5.89
C GLN A 479 9.88 -15.76 -5.54
N LEU A 480 10.24 -14.73 -4.77
CA LEU A 480 9.39 -13.57 -4.49
C LEU A 480 9.45 -12.51 -5.61
N PHE A 481 10.41 -12.64 -6.55
CA PHE A 481 10.56 -11.82 -7.74
C PHE A 481 9.84 -12.44 -8.96
N ARG A 482 8.54 -12.76 -8.78
CA ARG A 482 7.69 -13.34 -9.82
C ARG A 482 6.41 -12.52 -10.03
#